data_a1b946d6d114b7461b8519110dc65a30
#
_entry.id   a1b946d6d114b7461b8519110dc65a30
#
_cell.length_a   1.000
_cell.length_b   1.000
_cell.length_c   1.000
_cell.angle_alpha   90.00
_cell.angle_beta   90.00
_cell.angle_gamma   90.00
#
_symmetry.space_group_name_H-M   'P 1'
#
loop_
_entity.id
_entity.type
_entity.pdbx_description
1 polymer ?
#
loop_
_entity_poly.entity_id
_entity_poly.type
_entity_poly.pdbx_seq_one_letter_code
_entity_poly.pdbx_strand_id
1 'polypeptide(L)'
;GAYLVYGLYDLSVEHAVSYQAAVATTSKVTTYQPGSRGSISDCNGNILAYDENSYDVMFYRDPDKTTPVDSARYTNALIEAISIIEAGGGTVENGFYIVMDNDGTYHYDFGVSSELAIASRKKNFVEACRFSNPELTAEEAYLILRKSWQIPDDMPFEQAAKIMSVRQEAVLNSWHAYEGVLVARNVSLSVVTELDMRQSELVGIETQMSGSRVYPYKEVAGQVLGYMQKQVTTNMGDIGYSFDKDFAGLTEQEPTENLLQLGYSYSDKIGVAGAEKSCEGY
;
A
#
# COMPACT_ATOMS: atom_id res chain seq x y z
N GLY A 1 -34.77 -15.28 -35.70
CA GLY A 1 -35.00 -13.83 -35.51
C GLY A 1 -35.72 -13.50 -34.21
N ALA A 2 -36.88 -14.12 -33.91
CA ALA A 2 -37.73 -13.80 -32.75
C ALA A 2 -37.05 -14.01 -31.39
N TYR A 3 -36.23 -15.03 -31.24
CA TYR A 3 -35.51 -15.33 -29.99
C TYR A 3 -34.46 -14.26 -29.63
N LEU A 4 -33.76 -13.72 -30.66
CA LEU A 4 -32.79 -12.62 -30.43
C LEU A 4 -33.48 -11.32 -30.06
N VAL A 5 -34.64 -11.02 -30.63
CA VAL A 5 -35.41 -9.83 -30.30
C VAL A 5 -35.97 -9.92 -28.89
N TYR A 6 -36.44 -11.09 -28.48
CA TYR A 6 -36.91 -11.34 -27.09
C TYR A 6 -35.77 -11.21 -26.06
N GLY A 7 -34.60 -11.79 -26.36
CA GLY A 7 -33.43 -11.65 -25.49
C GLY A 7 -32.91 -10.21 -25.37
N LEU A 8 -32.99 -9.43 -26.46
CA LEU A 8 -32.65 -8.00 -26.45
C LEU A 8 -33.67 -7.17 -25.63
N TYR A 9 -34.95 -7.51 -25.74
CA TYR A 9 -36.00 -6.87 -24.95
C TYR A 9 -35.84 -7.17 -23.47
N ASP A 10 -35.64 -8.45 -23.10
CA ASP A 10 -35.38 -8.88 -21.73
C ASP A 10 -34.20 -8.14 -21.08
N LEU A 11 -33.06 -8.09 -21.76
CA LEU A 11 -31.85 -7.40 -21.29
C LEU A 11 -32.01 -5.88 -21.20
N SER A 12 -32.70 -5.28 -22.18
CA SER A 12 -32.74 -3.81 -22.30
C SER A 12 -33.94 -3.15 -21.60
N VAL A 13 -34.99 -3.89 -21.31
CA VAL A 13 -36.21 -3.36 -20.72
C VAL A 13 -36.51 -3.97 -19.36
N GLU A 14 -36.59 -5.31 -19.24
CA GLU A 14 -36.93 -5.94 -17.97
C GLU A 14 -35.83 -5.94 -16.94
N HIS A 15 -34.59 -6.12 -17.39
CA HIS A 15 -33.42 -6.17 -16.48
C HIS A 15 -32.48 -4.95 -16.56
N ALA A 16 -32.82 -3.94 -17.37
CA ALA A 16 -31.98 -2.75 -17.57
C ALA A 16 -31.62 -2.06 -16.23
N VAL A 17 -32.58 -1.90 -15.34
CA VAL A 17 -32.37 -1.21 -14.04
C VAL A 17 -31.47 -2.04 -13.13
N SER A 18 -31.64 -3.38 -13.11
CA SER A 18 -30.80 -4.26 -12.28
C SER A 18 -29.36 -4.34 -12.79
N TYR A 19 -29.16 -4.38 -14.11
CA TYR A 19 -27.83 -4.35 -14.70
C TYR A 19 -27.15 -3.00 -14.54
N GLN A 20 -27.89 -1.89 -14.70
CA GLN A 20 -27.35 -0.54 -14.41
C GLN A 20 -26.96 -0.38 -12.94
N ALA A 21 -27.77 -0.89 -12.01
CA ALA A 21 -27.44 -0.88 -10.59
C ALA A 21 -26.19 -1.73 -10.28
N ALA A 22 -26.09 -2.93 -10.90
CA ALA A 22 -24.94 -3.79 -10.76
C ALA A 22 -23.64 -3.15 -11.33
N VAL A 23 -23.73 -2.53 -12.52
CA VAL A 23 -22.60 -1.80 -13.11
C VAL A 23 -22.21 -0.58 -12.26
N ALA A 24 -23.17 0.19 -11.75
CA ALA A 24 -22.90 1.32 -10.87
C ALA A 24 -22.22 0.89 -9.55
N THR A 25 -22.60 -0.28 -9.03
CA THR A 25 -21.98 -0.84 -7.82
C THR A 25 -20.57 -1.36 -8.11
N THR A 26 -20.34 -1.98 -9.26
CA THR A 26 -19.05 -2.56 -9.65
C THR A 26 -18.01 -1.48 -10.01
N SER A 27 -18.45 -0.31 -10.49
CA SER A 27 -17.56 0.78 -10.90
C SER A 27 -17.28 1.80 -9.79
N LYS A 28 -17.90 1.66 -8.61
CA LYS A 28 -17.65 2.57 -7.49
C LYS A 28 -16.46 2.10 -6.67
N VAL A 29 -15.28 2.62 -6.98
CA VAL A 29 -14.10 2.49 -6.12
C VAL A 29 -14.19 3.60 -5.06
N THR A 30 -14.22 3.21 -3.79
CA THR A 30 -14.13 4.17 -2.68
C THR A 30 -12.66 4.29 -2.29
N THR A 31 -12.04 5.41 -2.63
CA THR A 31 -10.70 5.73 -2.20
C THR A 31 -10.77 6.46 -0.85
N TYR A 32 -10.12 5.92 0.15
CA TYR A 32 -9.99 6.57 1.45
C TYR A 32 -8.79 7.52 1.40
N GLN A 33 -9.05 8.79 1.70
CA GLN A 33 -7.99 9.78 1.86
C GLN A 33 -7.74 9.96 3.36
N PRO A 34 -6.52 9.72 3.86
CA PRO A 34 -6.21 9.90 5.26
C PRO A 34 -6.42 11.34 5.68
N GLY A 35 -7.06 11.54 6.82
CA GLY A 35 -7.25 12.86 7.41
C GLY A 35 -5.95 13.39 8.01
N SER A 36 -5.82 14.72 8.11
CA SER A 36 -4.75 15.36 8.85
C SER A 36 -5.03 15.27 10.36
N ARG A 37 -4.03 14.88 11.16
CA ARG A 37 -4.16 14.84 12.61
C ARG A 37 -4.08 16.24 13.22
N GLY A 38 -4.81 16.44 14.31
CA GLY A 38 -4.73 17.64 15.12
C GLY A 38 -3.33 17.89 15.70
N SER A 39 -3.00 19.12 16.00
CA SER A 39 -1.75 19.47 16.70
C SER A 39 -1.88 19.22 18.21
N ILE A 40 -0.75 18.79 18.82
CA ILE A 40 -0.62 18.65 20.26
C ILE A 40 0.22 19.84 20.75
N SER A 41 -0.31 20.61 21.70
CA SER A 41 0.40 21.74 22.31
C SER A 41 0.48 21.61 23.82
N ASP A 42 1.45 22.29 24.43
CA ASP A 42 1.57 22.39 25.87
C ASP A 42 0.57 23.42 26.44
N CYS A 43 0.55 23.57 27.78
CA CYS A 43 -0.32 24.53 28.46
C CYS A 43 0.00 26.01 28.14
N ASN A 44 1.14 26.31 27.53
CA ASN A 44 1.54 27.64 27.09
C ASN A 44 1.24 27.89 25.61
N GLY A 45 0.71 26.89 24.90
CA GLY A 45 0.40 26.96 23.47
C GLY A 45 1.60 26.62 22.56
N ASN A 46 2.72 26.15 23.08
CA ASN A 46 3.82 25.70 22.24
C ASN A 46 3.45 24.39 21.56
N ILE A 47 3.58 24.32 20.24
CA ILE A 47 3.24 23.14 19.45
C ILE A 47 4.31 22.06 19.67
N LEU A 48 3.90 20.92 20.24
CA LEU A 48 4.75 19.77 20.53
C LEU A 48 4.74 18.73 19.40
N ALA A 49 3.61 18.61 18.69
CA ALA A 49 3.45 17.76 17.52
C ALA A 49 2.40 18.35 16.58
N TYR A 50 2.65 18.29 15.27
CA TYR A 50 1.70 18.72 14.24
C TYR A 50 1.91 17.89 12.97
N ASP A 51 0.88 17.88 12.12
CA ASP A 51 1.01 17.29 10.79
C ASP A 51 1.44 18.35 9.78
N GLU A 52 2.48 18.04 9.03
CA GLU A 52 2.86 18.77 7.83
C GLU A 52 2.28 18.07 6.61
N ASN A 53 1.72 18.83 5.69
CA ASN A 53 1.22 18.28 4.45
C ASN A 53 2.39 17.65 3.66
N SER A 54 2.28 16.37 3.39
CA SER A 54 3.20 15.64 2.53
C SER A 54 2.42 14.92 1.43
N TYR A 55 3.12 14.43 0.45
CA TYR A 55 2.53 13.68 -0.64
C TYR A 55 3.20 12.33 -0.74
N ASP A 56 2.38 11.29 -0.83
CA ASP A 56 2.83 9.94 -1.05
C ASP A 56 2.48 9.51 -2.49
N VAL A 57 3.31 8.71 -3.10
CA VAL A 57 3.06 8.13 -4.42
C VAL A 57 2.61 6.70 -4.23
N MET A 58 1.45 6.39 -4.76
CA MET A 58 0.79 5.09 -4.64
C MET A 58 0.71 4.42 -6.00
N PHE A 59 0.80 3.09 -6.00
CA PHE A 59 0.59 2.26 -7.18
C PHE A 59 -0.66 1.41 -7.00
N TYR A 60 -1.59 1.53 -7.94
CA TYR A 60 -2.83 0.77 -8.00
C TYR A 60 -2.79 -0.22 -9.16
N ARG A 61 -3.06 -1.47 -8.86
CA ARG A 61 -3.17 -2.51 -9.85
C ARG A 61 -4.63 -2.93 -10.03
N ASP A 62 -5.10 -2.91 -11.26
CA ASP A 62 -6.39 -3.51 -11.61
C ASP A 62 -6.23 -5.04 -11.63
N PRO A 63 -6.94 -5.79 -10.75
CA PRO A 63 -6.81 -7.24 -10.66
C PRO A 63 -7.25 -7.97 -11.93
N ASP A 64 -8.11 -7.37 -12.74
CA ASP A 64 -8.62 -7.95 -13.97
C ASP A 64 -7.65 -7.80 -15.15
N LYS A 65 -6.69 -6.87 -15.05
CA LYS A 65 -5.66 -6.64 -16.06
C LYS A 65 -4.42 -7.47 -15.79
N THR A 66 -4.42 -8.71 -16.27
CA THR A 66 -3.35 -9.69 -16.02
C THR A 66 -2.58 -10.12 -17.28
N THR A 67 -2.82 -9.49 -18.42
CA THR A 67 -2.12 -9.84 -19.65
C THR A 67 -0.64 -9.40 -19.61
N PRO A 68 0.25 -10.03 -20.41
CA PRO A 68 1.64 -9.56 -20.53
C PRO A 68 1.76 -8.09 -20.97
N VAL A 69 0.81 -7.62 -21.78
CA VAL A 69 0.78 -6.22 -22.22
C VAL A 69 0.45 -5.29 -21.07
N ASP A 70 -0.52 -5.65 -20.22
CA ASP A 70 -0.85 -4.87 -19.02
C ASP A 70 0.31 -4.90 -18.04
N SER A 71 0.97 -6.05 -17.88
CA SER A 71 2.15 -6.19 -17.03
C SER A 71 3.28 -5.26 -17.48
N ALA A 72 3.54 -5.18 -18.79
CA ALA A 72 4.53 -4.27 -19.35
C ALA A 72 4.16 -2.79 -19.15
N ARG A 73 2.88 -2.43 -19.28
CA ARG A 73 2.40 -1.06 -19.02
C ARG A 73 2.64 -0.64 -17.56
N TYR A 74 2.31 -1.50 -16.61
CA TYR A 74 2.56 -1.22 -15.18
C TYR A 74 4.05 -1.12 -14.87
N THR A 75 4.87 -1.99 -15.46
CA THR A 75 6.32 -1.94 -15.27
C THR A 75 6.92 -0.65 -15.84
N ASN A 76 6.52 -0.25 -17.06
CA ASN A 76 6.98 0.98 -17.68
C ASN A 76 6.55 2.22 -16.87
N ALA A 77 5.30 2.23 -16.37
CA ALA A 77 4.82 3.30 -15.50
C ALA A 77 5.64 3.41 -14.20
N LEU A 78 5.99 2.28 -13.59
CA LEU A 78 6.83 2.25 -12.39
C LEU A 78 8.27 2.69 -12.69
N ILE A 79 8.86 2.29 -13.81
CA ILE A 79 10.20 2.74 -14.24
C ILE A 79 10.24 4.27 -14.32
N GLU A 80 9.28 4.84 -15.04
CA GLU A 80 9.19 6.29 -15.24
C GLU A 80 8.90 7.02 -13.92
N ALA A 81 7.92 6.56 -13.14
CA ALA A 81 7.59 7.17 -11.87
C ALA A 81 8.75 7.14 -10.87
N ILE A 82 9.46 6.02 -10.75
CA ILE A 82 10.63 5.89 -9.88
C ILE A 82 11.75 6.85 -10.35
N SER A 83 11.96 6.96 -11.65
CA SER A 83 12.94 7.90 -12.22
C SER A 83 12.62 9.36 -11.85
N ILE A 84 11.35 9.77 -11.97
CA ILE A 84 10.89 11.10 -11.59
C ILE A 84 11.07 11.35 -10.09
N ILE A 85 10.69 10.37 -9.26
CA ILE A 85 10.81 10.47 -7.80
C ILE A 85 12.28 10.66 -7.39
N GLU A 86 13.18 9.84 -7.92
CA GLU A 86 14.61 9.89 -7.60
C GLU A 86 15.27 11.17 -8.12
N ALA A 87 14.92 11.61 -9.33
CA ALA A 87 15.39 12.89 -9.88
C ALA A 87 14.95 14.08 -9.02
N GLY A 88 13.77 14.01 -8.40
CA GLY A 88 13.28 15.00 -7.46
C GLY A 88 13.80 14.87 -6.02
N GLY A 89 14.76 13.96 -5.78
CA GLY A 89 15.39 13.74 -4.48
C GLY A 89 14.56 12.87 -3.52
N GLY A 90 13.47 12.26 -4.01
CA GLY A 90 12.70 11.28 -3.26
C GLY A 90 13.39 9.92 -3.16
N THR A 91 12.95 9.10 -2.23
CA THR A 91 13.47 7.74 -2.04
C THR A 91 12.35 6.72 -2.21
N VAL A 92 12.64 5.63 -2.91
CA VAL A 92 11.73 4.50 -3.08
C VAL A 92 12.13 3.40 -2.11
N GLU A 93 11.17 2.92 -1.33
CA GLU A 93 11.41 1.81 -0.40
C GLU A 93 11.61 0.51 -1.19
N ASN A 94 12.66 -0.23 -0.85
CA ASN A 94 12.91 -1.54 -1.42
C ASN A 94 12.68 -2.63 -0.37
N GLY A 95 11.51 -3.25 -0.41
CA GLY A 95 11.12 -4.39 0.43
C GLY A 95 11.07 -5.70 -0.36
N PHE A 96 11.80 -5.82 -1.46
CA PHE A 96 11.82 -7.04 -2.26
C PHE A 96 12.46 -8.19 -1.47
N TYR A 97 11.81 -9.34 -1.46
CA TYR A 97 12.23 -10.50 -0.67
C TYR A 97 13.44 -11.26 -1.23
N ILE A 98 13.97 -10.83 -2.36
CA ILE A 98 15.17 -11.41 -2.95
C ILE A 98 16.24 -10.33 -2.98
N VAL A 99 17.39 -10.65 -2.43
CA VAL A 99 18.57 -9.78 -2.37
C VAL A 99 19.70 -10.42 -3.16
N MET A 100 20.51 -9.59 -3.81
CA MET A 100 21.72 -10.02 -4.50
C MET A 100 22.92 -9.49 -3.75
N ASP A 101 23.81 -10.37 -3.36
CA ASP A 101 25.08 -10.03 -2.70
C ASP A 101 26.08 -9.43 -3.69
N ASN A 102 27.15 -8.86 -3.16
CA ASN A 102 28.24 -8.27 -3.97
C ASN A 102 28.96 -9.26 -4.88
N ASP A 103 28.88 -10.56 -4.57
CA ASP A 103 29.44 -11.65 -5.38
C ASP A 103 28.50 -12.15 -6.48
N GLY A 104 27.29 -11.57 -6.56
CA GLY A 104 26.26 -11.95 -7.52
C GLY A 104 25.38 -13.10 -7.08
N THR A 105 25.48 -13.57 -5.84
CA THR A 105 24.64 -14.66 -5.29
C THR A 105 23.30 -14.12 -4.84
N TYR A 106 22.22 -14.84 -5.14
CA TYR A 106 20.85 -14.47 -4.72
C TYR A 106 20.44 -15.24 -3.48
N HIS A 107 19.83 -14.56 -2.53
CA HIS A 107 19.22 -15.17 -1.36
C HIS A 107 17.89 -14.53 -0.99
N TYR A 108 17.09 -15.24 -0.18
CA TYR A 108 15.84 -14.69 0.35
C TYR A 108 16.11 -13.91 1.63
N ASP A 109 15.59 -12.69 1.70
CA ASP A 109 15.48 -11.89 2.92
C ASP A 109 14.03 -11.45 3.11
N PHE A 110 13.35 -12.04 4.08
CA PHE A 110 11.97 -11.72 4.40
C PHE A 110 11.84 -10.61 5.46
N GLY A 111 12.94 -10.00 5.89
CA GLY A 111 12.95 -8.91 6.87
C GLY A 111 12.48 -9.34 8.28
N VAL A 112 12.56 -10.63 8.61
CA VAL A 112 12.20 -11.19 9.92
C VAL A 112 13.21 -12.23 10.37
N SER A 113 13.41 -12.33 11.71
CA SER A 113 14.43 -13.22 12.27
C SER A 113 13.86 -14.56 12.79
N SER A 114 12.54 -14.68 12.97
CA SER A 114 11.90 -15.89 13.47
C SER A 114 11.74 -16.92 12.34
N GLU A 115 12.19 -18.16 12.54
CA GLU A 115 12.05 -19.25 11.56
C GLU A 115 10.58 -19.48 11.16
N LEU A 116 9.65 -19.42 12.11
CA LEU A 116 8.22 -19.55 11.84
C LEU A 116 7.69 -18.39 10.97
N ALA A 117 8.14 -17.17 11.23
CA ALA A 117 7.77 -16.02 10.44
C ALA A 117 8.37 -16.07 9.03
N ILE A 118 9.62 -16.51 8.90
CA ILE A 118 10.28 -16.75 7.60
C ILE A 118 9.49 -17.77 6.79
N ALA A 119 9.18 -18.93 7.39
CA ALA A 119 8.42 -19.98 6.73
C ALA A 119 7.02 -19.51 6.27
N SER A 120 6.32 -18.75 7.13
CA SER A 120 5.01 -18.17 6.81
C SER A 120 5.11 -17.18 5.65
N ARG A 121 6.06 -16.23 5.69
CA ARG A 121 6.26 -15.25 4.61
C ARG A 121 6.68 -15.90 3.31
N LYS A 122 7.58 -16.91 3.35
CA LYS A 122 7.98 -17.70 2.18
C LYS A 122 6.77 -18.39 1.56
N LYS A 123 5.94 -19.05 2.37
CA LYS A 123 4.71 -19.70 1.91
C LYS A 123 3.78 -18.69 1.22
N ASN A 124 3.47 -17.59 1.87
CA ASN A 124 2.61 -16.56 1.32
C ASN A 124 3.16 -15.97 0.01
N PHE A 125 4.47 -15.74 -0.07
CA PHE A 125 5.13 -15.26 -1.28
C PHE A 125 5.02 -16.24 -2.45
N VAL A 126 5.28 -17.54 -2.19
CA VAL A 126 5.15 -18.61 -3.18
C VAL A 126 3.71 -18.70 -3.71
N GLU A 127 2.73 -18.69 -2.82
CA GLU A 127 1.31 -18.76 -3.18
C GLU A 127 0.86 -17.50 -3.94
N ALA A 128 1.19 -16.32 -3.47
CA ALA A 128 0.81 -15.05 -4.09
C ALA A 128 1.44 -14.88 -5.49
N CYS A 129 2.71 -15.23 -5.65
CA CYS A 129 3.40 -15.21 -6.95
C CYS A 129 3.04 -16.40 -7.85
N ARG A 130 2.24 -17.36 -7.35
CA ARG A 130 1.79 -18.55 -8.08
C ARG A 130 2.94 -19.39 -8.64
N PHE A 131 4.01 -19.56 -7.86
CA PHE A 131 5.10 -20.44 -8.26
C PHE A 131 4.65 -21.90 -8.27
N SER A 132 5.01 -22.61 -9.32
CA SER A 132 4.68 -24.05 -9.47
C SER A 132 5.50 -24.93 -8.53
N ASN A 133 6.71 -24.50 -8.15
CA ASN A 133 7.60 -25.19 -7.23
C ASN A 133 7.81 -24.37 -5.96
N PRO A 134 7.44 -24.84 -4.77
CA PRO A 134 7.65 -24.11 -3.52
C PRO A 134 9.12 -24.06 -3.06
N GLU A 135 9.98 -24.92 -3.60
CA GLU A 135 11.40 -25.02 -3.25
C GLU A 135 12.33 -24.30 -4.24
N LEU A 136 11.80 -23.30 -4.98
CA LEU A 136 12.60 -22.48 -5.87
C LEU A 136 13.73 -21.79 -5.11
N THR A 137 14.91 -21.75 -5.73
CA THR A 137 16.00 -20.89 -5.29
C THR A 137 15.63 -19.40 -5.48
N ALA A 138 16.30 -18.51 -4.76
CA ALA A 138 16.06 -17.08 -4.89
C ALA A 138 16.35 -16.57 -6.33
N GLU A 139 17.39 -17.12 -6.96
CA GLU A 139 17.74 -16.77 -8.35
C GLU A 139 16.66 -17.21 -9.34
N GLU A 140 16.19 -18.47 -9.25
CA GLU A 140 15.11 -18.96 -10.12
C GLU A 140 13.83 -18.14 -9.95
N ALA A 141 13.45 -17.84 -8.70
CA ALA A 141 12.29 -17.00 -8.42
C ALA A 141 12.46 -15.60 -9.01
N TYR A 142 13.64 -14.98 -8.85
CA TYR A 142 13.95 -13.67 -9.44
C TYR A 142 13.77 -13.68 -10.96
N LEU A 143 14.34 -14.67 -11.65
CA LEU A 143 14.26 -14.76 -13.11
C LEU A 143 12.84 -14.98 -13.61
N ILE A 144 12.06 -15.81 -12.90
CA ILE A 144 10.64 -16.04 -13.21
C ILE A 144 9.83 -14.73 -13.06
N LEU A 145 10.02 -14.03 -11.94
CA LEU A 145 9.31 -12.77 -11.69
C LEU A 145 9.72 -11.68 -12.67
N ARG A 146 11.02 -11.56 -12.97
CA ARG A 146 11.53 -10.60 -13.95
C ARG A 146 10.84 -10.76 -15.29
N LYS A 147 10.74 -12.00 -15.77
CA LYS A 147 10.05 -12.33 -17.03
C LYS A 147 8.54 -12.11 -16.93
N SER A 148 7.91 -12.56 -15.85
CA SER A 148 6.45 -12.43 -15.64
C SER A 148 6.02 -10.97 -15.56
N TRP A 149 6.82 -10.15 -14.92
CA TRP A 149 6.53 -8.72 -14.77
C TRP A 149 7.09 -7.86 -15.90
N GLN A 150 7.66 -8.47 -16.93
CA GLN A 150 8.18 -7.81 -18.14
C GLN A 150 9.23 -6.74 -17.82
N ILE A 151 10.12 -7.04 -16.85
CA ILE A 151 11.23 -6.14 -16.50
C ILE A 151 12.36 -6.31 -17.52
N PRO A 152 12.91 -5.22 -18.09
CA PRO A 152 13.98 -5.29 -19.09
C PRO A 152 15.21 -6.08 -18.62
N ASP A 153 15.75 -6.94 -19.50
CA ASP A 153 16.88 -7.82 -19.17
C ASP A 153 18.20 -7.07 -18.96
N ASP A 154 18.34 -5.86 -19.49
CA ASP A 154 19.49 -4.98 -19.33
C ASP A 154 19.45 -4.10 -18.09
N MET A 155 18.32 -4.11 -17.35
CA MET A 155 18.16 -3.30 -16.14
C MET A 155 19.02 -3.85 -14.99
N PRO A 156 19.83 -3.00 -14.31
CA PRO A 156 20.57 -3.40 -13.11
C PRO A 156 19.67 -3.93 -12.01
N PHE A 157 20.19 -4.90 -11.21
CA PHE A 157 19.42 -5.52 -10.11
C PHE A 157 18.80 -4.50 -9.16
N GLU A 158 19.57 -3.50 -8.74
CA GLU A 158 19.09 -2.49 -7.77
C GLU A 158 17.85 -1.72 -8.26
N GLN A 159 17.82 -1.37 -9.55
CA GLN A 159 16.66 -0.70 -10.15
C GLN A 159 15.50 -1.68 -10.34
N ALA A 160 15.79 -2.88 -10.82
CA ALA A 160 14.81 -3.93 -10.98
C ALA A 160 14.16 -4.29 -9.63
N ALA A 161 14.94 -4.40 -8.56
CA ALA A 161 14.46 -4.73 -7.22
C ALA A 161 13.47 -3.71 -6.65
N LYS A 162 13.63 -2.42 -6.91
CA LYS A 162 12.67 -1.38 -6.51
C LYS A 162 11.32 -1.58 -7.19
N ILE A 163 11.32 -1.83 -8.49
CA ILE A 163 10.10 -2.10 -9.26
C ILE A 163 9.46 -3.41 -8.79
N MET A 164 10.28 -4.44 -8.61
CA MET A 164 9.83 -5.75 -8.15
C MET A 164 9.28 -5.70 -6.73
N SER A 165 9.81 -4.85 -5.86
CA SER A 165 9.28 -4.58 -4.53
C SER A 165 7.84 -4.09 -4.57
N VAL A 166 7.55 -3.07 -5.38
CA VAL A 166 6.19 -2.54 -5.54
C VAL A 166 5.25 -3.59 -6.15
N ARG A 167 5.73 -4.32 -7.18
CA ARG A 167 4.95 -5.38 -7.82
C ARG A 167 4.68 -6.56 -6.86
N GLN A 168 5.66 -6.94 -6.06
CA GLN A 168 5.53 -7.95 -5.01
C GLN A 168 4.46 -7.56 -3.99
N GLU A 169 4.53 -6.33 -3.47
CA GLU A 169 3.56 -5.82 -2.50
C GLU A 169 2.14 -5.86 -3.09
N ALA A 170 1.97 -5.44 -4.35
CA ALA A 170 0.69 -5.48 -5.04
C ALA A 170 0.14 -6.90 -5.25
N VAL A 171 1.00 -7.91 -5.32
CA VAL A 171 0.58 -9.32 -5.42
C VAL A 171 0.29 -9.91 -4.05
N LEU A 172 1.09 -9.59 -3.04
CA LEU A 172 0.89 -10.02 -1.65
C LEU A 172 -0.41 -9.46 -1.06
N ASN A 173 -0.72 -8.21 -1.38
CA ASN A 173 -1.93 -7.52 -0.93
C ASN A 173 -3.12 -7.68 -1.90
N SER A 174 -3.15 -8.73 -2.70
CA SER A 174 -4.20 -8.95 -3.70
C SER A 174 -5.63 -9.09 -3.11
N TRP A 175 -5.77 -9.33 -1.81
CA TRP A 175 -7.02 -9.32 -1.06
C TRP A 175 -7.66 -7.93 -0.98
N HIS A 176 -6.82 -6.90 -1.06
CA HIS A 176 -7.18 -5.49 -1.07
C HIS A 176 -6.83 -4.87 -2.43
N ALA A 177 -7.35 -5.48 -3.49
CA ALA A 177 -6.97 -5.15 -4.88
C ALA A 177 -7.14 -3.67 -5.26
N TYR A 178 -7.95 -2.95 -4.50
CA TYR A 178 -8.20 -1.51 -4.70
C TYR A 178 -7.47 -0.61 -3.71
N GLU A 179 -6.66 -1.17 -2.82
CA GLU A 179 -5.75 -0.39 -1.98
C GLU A 179 -4.44 -0.17 -2.72
N GLY A 180 -4.00 1.09 -2.70
CA GLY A 180 -2.73 1.46 -3.34
C GLY A 180 -1.54 0.87 -2.59
N VAL A 181 -0.54 0.43 -3.34
CA VAL A 181 0.78 0.08 -2.80
C VAL A 181 1.63 1.34 -2.75
N LEU A 182 2.25 1.58 -1.62
CA LEU A 182 3.14 2.72 -1.45
C LEU A 182 4.41 2.55 -2.29
N VAL A 183 4.71 3.53 -3.14
CA VAL A 183 5.94 3.61 -3.94
C VAL A 183 6.97 4.49 -3.25
N ALA A 184 6.56 5.70 -2.85
CA ALA A 184 7.43 6.64 -2.16
C ALA A 184 6.63 7.52 -1.21
N ARG A 185 7.25 7.93 -0.11
CA ARG A 185 6.67 8.83 0.90
C ARG A 185 7.29 10.21 0.81
N ASN A 186 6.51 11.19 1.25
CA ASN A 186 6.96 12.55 1.47
C ASN A 186 7.74 13.12 0.27
N VAL A 187 7.17 12.94 -0.92
CA VAL A 187 7.73 13.48 -2.15
C VAL A 187 7.46 14.98 -2.25
N SER A 188 8.35 15.70 -2.93
CA SER A 188 8.20 17.14 -3.11
C SER A 188 7.05 17.49 -4.06
N LEU A 189 6.49 18.68 -3.91
CA LEU A 189 5.40 19.15 -4.77
C LEU A 189 5.81 19.20 -6.25
N SER A 190 7.09 19.41 -6.55
CA SER A 190 7.60 19.34 -7.93
C SER A 190 7.46 17.95 -8.53
N VAL A 191 7.75 16.90 -7.77
CA VAL A 191 7.56 15.50 -8.17
C VAL A 191 6.08 15.21 -8.41
N VAL A 192 5.21 15.62 -7.48
CA VAL A 192 3.75 15.48 -7.63
C VAL A 192 3.28 16.11 -8.93
N THR A 193 3.68 17.37 -9.16
CA THR A 193 3.26 18.09 -10.37
C THR A 193 3.71 17.37 -11.64
N GLU A 194 4.93 16.85 -11.67
CA GLU A 194 5.45 16.12 -12.83
C GLU A 194 4.72 14.79 -13.06
N LEU A 195 4.44 14.04 -11.99
CA LEU A 195 3.66 12.80 -12.07
C LEU A 195 2.24 13.07 -12.56
N ASP A 196 1.57 14.09 -12.02
CA ASP A 196 0.20 14.44 -12.40
C ASP A 196 0.10 14.92 -13.85
N MET A 197 1.10 15.67 -14.34
CA MET A 197 1.18 16.06 -15.74
C MET A 197 1.29 14.87 -16.71
N ARG A 198 1.86 13.76 -16.26
CA ARG A 198 2.04 12.53 -17.05
C ARG A 198 1.07 11.40 -16.67
N GLN A 199 0.03 11.69 -15.90
CA GLN A 199 -0.92 10.70 -15.39
C GLN A 199 -1.52 9.79 -16.48
N SER A 200 -1.71 10.30 -17.71
CA SER A 200 -2.20 9.49 -18.82
C SER A 200 -1.24 8.40 -19.29
N GLU A 201 0.06 8.56 -19.03
CA GLU A 201 1.13 7.62 -19.38
C GLU A 201 1.47 6.69 -18.21
N LEU A 202 1.33 7.19 -16.99
CA LEU A 202 1.68 6.52 -15.74
C LEU A 202 0.52 5.68 -15.19
N VAL A 203 0.17 4.62 -15.91
CA VAL A 203 -0.96 3.76 -15.56
C VAL A 203 -0.81 3.17 -14.16
N GLY A 204 -1.79 3.45 -13.30
CA GLY A 204 -1.83 2.94 -11.92
C GLY A 204 -1.00 3.74 -10.92
N ILE A 205 -0.32 4.80 -11.34
CA ILE A 205 0.38 5.71 -10.41
C ILE A 205 -0.56 6.85 -10.04
N GLU A 206 -0.72 7.06 -8.75
CA GLU A 206 -1.52 8.16 -8.19
C GLU A 206 -0.74 8.86 -7.07
N THR A 207 -0.94 10.16 -6.96
CA THR A 207 -0.41 10.96 -5.88
C THR A 207 -1.50 11.15 -4.82
N GLN A 208 -1.16 10.93 -3.57
CA GLN A 208 -2.08 11.06 -2.45
C GLN A 208 -1.53 12.05 -1.43
N MET A 209 -2.35 13.00 -1.00
CA MET A 209 -1.99 13.87 0.11
C MET A 209 -1.95 13.05 1.40
N SER A 210 -0.88 13.16 2.13
CA SER A 210 -0.60 12.45 3.37
C SER A 210 -0.18 13.43 4.44
N GLY A 211 -0.34 13.07 5.71
CA GLY A 211 0.19 13.84 6.84
C GLY A 211 1.53 13.27 7.29
N SER A 212 2.55 14.11 7.35
CA SER A 212 3.81 13.77 8.00
C SER A 212 3.84 14.35 9.40
N ARG A 213 3.87 13.48 10.42
CA ARG A 213 3.90 13.91 11.82
C ARG A 213 5.25 14.52 12.15
N VAL A 214 5.26 15.77 12.56
CA VAL A 214 6.46 16.53 12.92
C VAL A 214 6.49 16.77 14.43
N TYR A 215 7.64 16.49 15.03
CA TYR A 215 7.93 16.75 16.44
C TYR A 215 9.04 17.81 16.51
N PRO A 216 8.70 19.12 16.68
CA PRO A 216 9.67 20.21 16.60
C PRO A 216 10.80 20.08 17.62
N TYR A 217 10.49 19.55 18.81
CA TYR A 217 11.45 19.39 19.90
C TYR A 217 12.11 17.99 19.95
N LYS A 218 11.91 17.18 18.90
CA LYS A 218 12.53 15.83 18.73
C LYS A 218 12.36 14.95 19.99
N GLU A 219 13.48 14.70 20.70
CA GLU A 219 13.51 13.79 21.86
C GLU A 219 12.89 14.38 23.13
N VAL A 220 12.67 15.70 23.16
CA VAL A 220 12.06 16.36 24.31
C VAL A 220 10.61 15.92 24.45
N ALA A 221 10.25 15.46 25.65
CA ALA A 221 8.93 14.93 25.97
C ALA A 221 8.50 13.67 25.18
N GLY A 222 9.40 12.99 24.48
CA GLY A 222 9.08 11.81 23.66
C GLY A 222 8.37 10.69 24.43
N GLN A 223 8.68 10.50 25.73
CA GLN A 223 7.99 9.54 26.60
C GLN A 223 6.54 9.94 26.91
N VAL A 224 6.25 11.24 26.92
CA VAL A 224 4.90 11.78 27.17
C VAL A 224 4.10 11.84 25.86
N LEU A 225 4.72 12.31 24.81
CA LEU A 225 4.09 12.40 23.47
C LEU A 225 3.81 11.03 22.88
N GLY A 226 4.75 10.10 23.02
CA GLY A 226 4.66 8.80 22.42
C GLY A 226 5.07 8.80 20.92
N TYR A 227 4.54 7.86 20.18
CA TYR A 227 4.83 7.71 18.76
C TYR A 227 3.65 7.08 18.01
N MET A 228 3.70 7.20 16.70
CA MET A 228 2.72 6.64 15.78
C MET A 228 3.32 5.44 15.03
N GLN A 229 2.47 4.49 14.69
CA GLN A 229 2.82 3.32 13.90
C GLN A 229 1.75 3.05 12.85
N LYS A 230 2.14 2.48 11.71
CA LYS A 230 1.19 1.97 10.72
C LYS A 230 0.37 0.85 11.37
N GLN A 231 -0.92 0.85 11.12
CA GLN A 231 -1.80 -0.24 11.57
C GLN A 231 -1.33 -1.55 10.94
N VAL A 232 -1.01 -2.53 11.79
CA VAL A 232 -0.64 -3.88 11.33
C VAL A 232 -1.85 -4.76 11.47
N THR A 233 -2.33 -5.30 10.36
CA THR A 233 -3.58 -6.08 10.26
C THR A 233 -3.52 -7.46 10.90
N THR A 234 -2.36 -7.94 11.31
CA THR A 234 -2.14 -9.34 11.71
C THR A 234 -1.75 -9.49 13.16
N ASN A 235 -2.23 -9.10 14.15
CA ASN A 235 -1.98 -9.33 15.58
C ASN A 235 -1.79 -8.03 16.37
N MET A 236 -2.84 -7.23 16.43
CA MET A 236 -2.88 -6.14 17.41
C MET A 236 -2.76 -6.65 18.87
N GLY A 237 -3.04 -7.92 19.14
CA GLY A 237 -2.81 -8.56 20.42
C GLY A 237 -1.34 -8.63 20.82
N ASP A 238 -0.43 -8.81 19.86
CA ASP A 238 1.01 -8.94 20.14
C ASP A 238 1.70 -7.59 20.42
N ILE A 239 1.08 -6.47 20.05
CA ILE A 239 1.61 -5.12 20.34
C ILE A 239 1.08 -4.58 21.69
N GLY A 240 0.32 -5.36 22.45
CA GLY A 240 -0.28 -4.92 23.69
C GLY A 240 -1.34 -3.83 23.52
N TYR A 241 -1.90 -3.72 22.32
CA TYR A 241 -3.04 -2.86 22.03
C TYR A 241 -4.31 -3.55 22.53
N SER A 242 -4.56 -3.43 23.79
CA SER A 242 -5.94 -3.48 24.26
C SER A 242 -6.49 -2.08 23.94
N PHE A 243 -7.39 -1.97 23.00
CA PHE A 243 -8.32 -0.85 23.00
C PHE A 243 -9.03 -0.94 24.35
N ASP A 244 -8.59 -0.11 25.28
CA ASP A 244 -9.30 0.00 26.55
C ASP A 244 -10.76 0.24 26.22
N LYS A 245 -11.64 -0.34 27.02
CA LYS A 245 -13.10 -0.22 26.97
C LYS A 245 -13.64 1.22 26.96
N ASP A 246 -12.72 2.19 26.98
CA ASP A 246 -12.95 3.62 27.01
C ASP A 246 -13.13 4.27 25.63
N PHE A 247 -12.93 3.56 24.53
CA PHE A 247 -13.45 3.98 23.25
C PHE A 247 -14.99 3.85 23.29
N ALA A 248 -15.62 4.95 23.64
CA ALA A 248 -17.04 5.03 23.98
C ALA A 248 -17.92 4.26 23.00
N GLY A 249 -18.47 3.14 23.46
CA GLY A 249 -19.53 2.41 22.79
C GLY A 249 -19.12 1.33 21.80
N LEU A 250 -17.85 0.98 21.67
CA LEU A 250 -17.42 -0.13 20.82
C LEU A 250 -17.63 -1.48 21.54
N THR A 251 -18.32 -2.39 20.90
CA THR A 251 -18.55 -3.76 21.36
C THR A 251 -17.27 -4.59 21.31
N GLU A 252 -17.22 -5.73 21.98
CA GLU A 252 -16.09 -6.67 22.06
C GLU A 252 -15.70 -7.33 20.71
N GLN A 253 -15.87 -6.61 19.61
CA GLN A 253 -15.45 -7.03 18.26
C GLN A 253 -13.93 -6.93 18.13
N GLU A 254 -13.37 -7.62 17.13
CA GLU A 254 -11.95 -7.58 16.82
C GLU A 254 -11.48 -6.12 16.66
N PRO A 255 -10.34 -5.71 17.25
CA PRO A 255 -9.87 -4.33 17.24
C PRO A 255 -9.78 -3.71 15.84
N THR A 256 -9.49 -4.52 14.84
CA THR A 256 -9.41 -4.14 13.42
C THR A 256 -10.76 -3.73 12.84
N GLU A 257 -11.84 -4.47 13.17
CA GLU A 257 -13.21 -4.15 12.71
C GLU A 257 -13.68 -2.83 13.32
N ASN A 258 -13.33 -2.57 14.57
CA ASN A 258 -13.68 -1.33 15.25
C ASN A 258 -13.04 -0.10 14.61
N LEU A 259 -11.76 -0.18 14.19
CA LEU A 259 -11.08 0.92 13.49
C LEU A 259 -11.70 1.19 12.11
N LEU A 260 -12.04 0.16 11.36
CA LEU A 260 -12.72 0.30 10.08
C LEU A 260 -14.11 0.95 10.24
N GLN A 261 -14.86 0.63 11.32
CA GLN A 261 -16.13 1.28 11.63
C GLN A 261 -15.97 2.76 11.96
N LEU A 262 -14.83 3.16 12.53
CA LEU A 262 -14.47 4.56 12.78
C LEU A 262 -13.95 5.28 11.53
N GLY A 263 -13.84 4.60 10.40
CA GLY A 263 -13.41 5.19 9.14
C GLY A 263 -11.89 5.13 8.90
N TYR A 264 -11.13 4.40 9.73
CA TYR A 264 -9.72 4.16 9.48
C TYR A 264 -9.52 3.17 8.33
N SER A 265 -8.51 3.42 7.52
CA SER A 265 -8.00 2.49 6.51
C SER A 265 -6.89 1.62 7.09
N TYR A 266 -6.65 0.46 6.49
CA TYR A 266 -5.52 -0.43 6.86
C TYR A 266 -4.13 0.23 6.69
N SER A 267 -4.05 1.29 5.90
CA SER A 267 -2.81 2.05 5.68
C SER A 267 -2.57 3.18 6.68
N ASP A 268 -3.57 3.51 7.49
CA ASP A 268 -3.49 4.65 8.41
C ASP A 268 -2.50 4.41 9.54
N LYS A 269 -1.92 5.50 10.02
CA LYS A 269 -1.05 5.49 11.20
C LYS A 269 -1.88 5.81 12.43
N ILE A 270 -1.66 5.04 13.48
CA ILE A 270 -2.33 5.20 14.78
C ILE A 270 -1.31 5.52 15.86
N GLY A 271 -1.73 6.26 16.88
CA GLY A 271 -0.94 6.53 18.08
C GLY A 271 -0.80 5.27 18.94
N VAL A 272 0.42 4.83 19.21
CA VAL A 272 0.70 3.58 19.94
C VAL A 272 1.01 3.82 21.41
N ALA A 273 1.52 4.98 21.76
CA ALA A 273 1.92 5.33 23.12
C ALA A 273 1.68 6.81 23.41
N GLY A 274 1.66 7.17 24.70
CA GLY A 274 1.63 8.53 25.19
C GLY A 274 0.39 9.32 24.77
N ALA A 275 0.57 10.63 24.60
CA ALA A 275 -0.50 11.55 24.21
C ALA A 275 -1.04 11.23 22.81
N GLU A 276 -0.20 10.75 21.88
CA GLU A 276 -0.64 10.32 20.56
C GLU A 276 -1.70 9.22 20.66
N LYS A 277 -1.53 8.26 21.59
CA LYS A 277 -2.53 7.20 21.85
C LYS A 277 -3.77 7.76 22.55
N SER A 278 -3.57 8.56 23.57
CA SER A 278 -4.68 9.06 24.42
C SER A 278 -5.60 10.02 23.67
N CYS A 279 -5.09 10.71 22.66
CA CYS A 279 -5.84 11.64 21.84
C CYS A 279 -6.33 11.06 20.50
N GLU A 280 -6.19 9.75 20.29
CA GLU A 280 -6.57 9.10 19.02
C GLU A 280 -8.07 9.25 18.71
N GLY A 281 -8.91 9.36 19.72
CA GLY A 281 -10.37 9.48 19.58
C GLY A 281 -10.90 10.92 19.49
N TYR A 282 -10.04 11.92 19.49
CA TYR A 282 -10.40 13.34 19.40
C TYR A 282 -10.02 13.92 18.06
#